data_089ced38ec28e1468f231151cc612c1a
#
_entry.id   089ced38ec28e1468f231151cc612c1a
#
_cell.length_a   1.000
_cell.length_b   1.000
_cell.length_c   1.000
_cell.angle_alpha   90.00
_cell.angle_beta   90.00
_cell.angle_gamma   90.00
#
_symmetry.space_group_name_H-M   'P 1'
#
loop_
_entity.id
_entity.type
_entity.pdbx_description
1 polymer ?
#
loop_
_entity_poly.entity_id
_entity_poly.type
_entity_poly.pdbx_seq_one_letter_code
_entity_poly.pdbx_strand_id
1 'polypeptide(L)'
;MRRARQGAAARADEQTTRPSRRQRETAARARRQQLILIGAITAVIVAVAVAIAASQHSGSSAGGPAITDGPSGVHPAAMLTVGAKAPDFTLPTVDGKQYHLAQFRGHPVMLEFFAVWCPHCQAMASRLNQLDQDFKGQGLQTLAVLANPYGKDYESSGDTRAVDKVDVTWFETTYKVAHPTLVDKHWTTVNAYGANNYPALYVLDGKGIVRYATTGEHPYPELADAVTAAAAAK
;
A
#
# COMPACT_ATOMS: atom_id res chain seq x y z
N MET A 1 13.03 -84.97 17.21
CA MET A 1 11.74 -84.90 16.53
C MET A 1 10.93 -83.60 16.89
N ARG A 2 11.47 -82.41 16.80
CA ARG A 2 10.74 -81.16 17.15
C ARG A 2 10.82 -80.06 16.06
N ARG A 3 11.49 -80.31 14.92
CA ARG A 3 11.68 -79.27 13.84
C ARG A 3 10.72 -79.42 12.65
N ALA A 4 9.88 -80.48 12.60
CA ALA A 4 9.00 -80.73 11.47
C ALA A 4 7.56 -80.20 11.65
N ARG A 5 7.18 -79.66 12.82
CA ARG A 5 5.82 -79.15 13.09
C ARG A 5 5.69 -77.61 13.02
N GLN A 6 6.76 -76.84 12.84
CA GLN A 6 6.68 -75.41 12.75
C GLN A 6 6.59 -74.88 11.29
N GLY A 7 6.75 -75.73 10.30
CA GLY A 7 6.68 -75.36 8.88
C GLY A 7 5.29 -75.44 8.24
N ALA A 8 4.33 -76.01 8.92
CA ALA A 8 2.95 -76.21 8.38
C ALA A 8 1.98 -75.11 8.80
N ALA A 9 2.24 -74.41 9.89
CA ALA A 9 1.37 -73.29 10.37
C ALA A 9 1.59 -71.93 9.66
N ALA A 10 2.67 -71.79 8.97
CA ALA A 10 3.04 -70.50 8.30
C ALA A 10 2.55 -70.38 6.84
N ARG A 11 1.87 -71.40 6.32
CA ARG A 11 1.34 -71.44 4.92
C ARG A 11 -0.14 -71.27 4.79
N ALA A 12 -0.88 -71.12 5.89
CA ALA A 12 -2.35 -71.09 5.89
C ALA A 12 -2.94 -69.67 5.86
N ASP A 13 -2.15 -68.65 5.96
CA ASP A 13 -2.65 -67.25 6.14
C ASP A 13 -2.43 -66.35 4.91
N GLU A 14 -2.04 -66.91 3.78
CA GLU A 14 -1.85 -66.17 2.52
C GLU A 14 -2.85 -66.57 1.44
N GLN A 15 -4.11 -66.80 1.84
CA GLN A 15 -5.24 -66.80 0.91
C GLN A 15 -5.77 -65.37 0.81
N THR A 16 -5.09 -64.54 0.05
CA THR A 16 -5.62 -63.28 -0.48
C THR A 16 -6.93 -63.55 -1.21
N THR A 17 -8.04 -63.34 -0.52
CA THR A 17 -9.40 -63.45 -1.07
C THR A 17 -9.53 -62.47 -2.22
N ARG A 18 -9.47 -62.96 -3.46
CA ARG A 18 -9.72 -62.13 -4.66
C ARG A 18 -11.12 -61.54 -4.53
N PRO A 19 -11.27 -60.22 -4.58
CA PRO A 19 -12.58 -59.57 -4.41
C PRO A 19 -13.57 -60.07 -5.47
N SER A 20 -14.79 -60.35 -5.05
CA SER A 20 -15.86 -60.84 -5.92
C SER A 20 -16.17 -59.78 -7.02
N ARG A 21 -16.74 -60.26 -8.15
CA ARG A 21 -17.12 -59.39 -9.27
C ARG A 21 -17.98 -58.20 -8.81
N ARG A 22 -18.92 -58.43 -7.90
CA ARG A 22 -19.78 -57.41 -7.32
C ARG A 22 -18.97 -56.38 -6.50
N GLN A 23 -17.97 -56.79 -5.73
CA GLN A 23 -17.10 -55.88 -4.97
C GLN A 23 -16.24 -55.02 -5.90
N ARG A 24 -15.79 -55.54 -7.03
CA ARG A 24 -15.06 -54.77 -8.04
C ARG A 24 -15.93 -53.70 -8.74
N GLU A 25 -17.20 -54.09 -9.04
CA GLU A 25 -18.14 -53.16 -9.68
C GLU A 25 -18.56 -52.03 -8.72
N THR A 26 -18.77 -52.30 -7.44
CA THR A 26 -19.07 -51.26 -6.43
C THR A 26 -17.88 -50.38 -6.17
N ALA A 27 -16.66 -50.92 -6.09
CA ALA A 27 -15.44 -50.15 -5.93
C ALA A 27 -15.15 -49.24 -7.15
N ALA A 28 -15.45 -49.75 -8.38
CA ALA A 28 -15.30 -48.95 -9.60
C ALA A 28 -16.31 -47.78 -9.66
N ARG A 29 -17.56 -48.02 -9.23
CA ARG A 29 -18.58 -46.96 -9.13
C ARG A 29 -18.20 -45.91 -8.08
N ALA A 30 -17.72 -46.33 -6.91
CA ALA A 30 -17.26 -45.42 -5.86
C ALA A 30 -16.08 -44.55 -6.32
N ARG A 31 -15.07 -45.14 -7.00
CA ARG A 31 -13.96 -44.40 -7.58
C ARG A 31 -14.41 -43.38 -8.63
N ARG A 32 -15.35 -43.74 -9.50
CA ARG A 32 -15.90 -42.85 -10.52
C ARG A 32 -16.66 -41.68 -9.89
N GLN A 33 -17.45 -41.91 -8.85
CA GLN A 33 -18.14 -40.88 -8.09
C GLN A 33 -17.13 -39.93 -7.38
N GLN A 34 -16.08 -40.49 -6.79
CA GLN A 34 -15.04 -39.75 -6.13
C GLN A 34 -14.26 -38.84 -7.11
N LEU A 35 -13.94 -39.32 -8.31
CA LEU A 35 -13.30 -38.53 -9.36
C LEU A 35 -14.19 -37.41 -9.88
N ILE A 36 -15.51 -37.64 -10.00
CA ILE A 36 -16.48 -36.60 -10.39
C ILE A 36 -16.57 -35.51 -9.32
N LEU A 37 -16.62 -35.91 -8.04
CA LEU A 37 -16.64 -34.96 -6.92
C LEU A 37 -15.34 -34.12 -6.85
N ILE A 38 -14.19 -34.76 -7.01
CA ILE A 38 -12.89 -34.04 -7.04
C ILE A 38 -12.86 -33.07 -8.23
N GLY A 39 -13.30 -33.51 -9.41
CA GLY A 39 -13.37 -32.63 -10.60
C GLY A 39 -14.33 -31.46 -10.42
N ALA A 40 -15.45 -31.63 -9.75
CA ALA A 40 -16.39 -30.56 -9.45
C ALA A 40 -15.82 -29.56 -8.44
N ILE A 41 -15.12 -30.04 -7.40
CA ILE A 41 -14.46 -29.16 -6.40
C ILE A 41 -13.33 -28.36 -7.03
N THR A 42 -12.49 -29.00 -7.87
CA THR A 42 -11.42 -28.27 -8.56
C THR A 42 -11.97 -27.23 -9.53
N ALA A 43 -13.06 -27.52 -10.24
CA ALA A 43 -13.71 -26.55 -11.12
C ALA A 43 -14.26 -25.33 -10.35
N VAL A 44 -14.84 -25.56 -9.17
CA VAL A 44 -15.31 -24.47 -8.29
C VAL A 44 -14.14 -23.65 -7.76
N ILE A 45 -13.05 -24.31 -7.33
CA ILE A 45 -11.85 -23.58 -6.82
C ILE A 45 -11.24 -22.72 -7.92
N VAL A 46 -11.14 -23.24 -9.15
CA VAL A 46 -10.62 -22.47 -10.29
C VAL A 46 -11.56 -21.32 -10.64
N ALA A 47 -12.88 -21.53 -10.64
CA ALA A 47 -13.84 -20.46 -10.89
C ALA A 47 -13.79 -19.36 -9.83
N VAL A 48 -13.65 -19.73 -8.54
CA VAL A 48 -13.47 -18.78 -7.44
C VAL A 48 -12.14 -18.04 -7.56
N ALA A 49 -11.04 -18.73 -7.89
CA ALA A 49 -9.74 -18.11 -8.09
C ALA A 49 -9.74 -17.11 -9.27
N VAL A 50 -10.43 -17.46 -10.38
CA VAL A 50 -10.60 -16.56 -11.53
C VAL A 50 -11.49 -15.37 -11.17
N ALA A 51 -12.55 -15.57 -10.39
CA ALA A 51 -13.40 -14.49 -9.91
C ALA A 51 -12.65 -13.54 -8.96
N ILE A 52 -11.81 -14.09 -8.06
CA ILE A 52 -10.95 -13.29 -7.17
C ILE A 52 -9.89 -12.52 -7.99
N ALA A 53 -9.26 -13.16 -8.97
CA ALA A 53 -8.29 -12.48 -9.83
C ALA A 53 -8.94 -11.39 -10.70
N ALA A 54 -10.16 -11.59 -11.17
CA ALA A 54 -10.93 -10.58 -11.90
C ALA A 54 -11.37 -9.41 -10.98
N SER A 55 -11.70 -9.68 -9.72
CA SER A 55 -12.06 -8.64 -8.76
C SER A 55 -10.85 -7.83 -8.26
N GLN A 56 -9.65 -8.38 -8.33
CA GLN A 56 -8.42 -7.64 -7.98
C GLN A 56 -7.99 -6.63 -9.06
N HIS A 57 -8.53 -6.71 -10.29
CA HIS A 57 -8.30 -5.70 -11.33
C HIS A 57 -9.31 -4.55 -11.30
N SER A 58 -10.31 -4.60 -10.43
CA SER A 58 -11.23 -3.50 -10.16
C SER A 58 -10.95 -2.90 -8.78
N GLY A 59 -9.68 -2.75 -8.43
CA GLY A 59 -9.22 -1.93 -7.33
C GLY A 59 -9.48 -0.46 -7.67
N SER A 60 -10.74 -0.02 -7.60
CA SER A 60 -11.04 1.36 -7.30
C SER A 60 -10.38 1.63 -5.95
N SER A 61 -9.22 2.29 -5.97
CA SER A 61 -8.73 3.04 -4.82
C SER A 61 -9.95 3.81 -4.31
N ALA A 62 -10.43 3.50 -3.11
CA ALA A 62 -11.29 4.39 -2.37
C ALA A 62 -10.42 5.62 -2.04
N GLY A 63 -10.13 6.42 -3.07
CA GLY A 63 -9.62 7.76 -2.93
C GLY A 63 -10.71 8.54 -2.23
N GLY A 64 -10.37 9.23 -1.17
CA GLY A 64 -11.22 10.29 -0.66
C GLY A 64 -11.67 11.19 -1.81
N PRO A 65 -12.69 12.04 -1.64
CA PRO A 65 -13.25 12.84 -2.72
C PRO A 65 -12.11 13.56 -3.44
N ALA A 66 -11.98 13.27 -4.74
CA ALA A 66 -11.00 13.97 -5.57
C ALA A 66 -11.27 15.47 -5.40
N ILE A 67 -10.22 16.27 -5.24
CA ILE A 67 -10.35 17.73 -5.25
C ILE A 67 -10.77 18.10 -6.67
N THR A 68 -12.08 18.15 -6.91
CA THR A 68 -12.61 18.45 -8.25
C THR A 68 -12.73 19.94 -8.51
N ASP A 69 -12.67 20.78 -7.45
CA ASP A 69 -12.83 22.23 -7.58
C ASP A 69 -11.90 22.98 -6.62
N GLY A 70 -10.65 23.11 -6.97
CA GLY A 70 -9.83 24.20 -6.44
C GLY A 70 -10.37 25.54 -7.00
N PRO A 71 -10.17 26.66 -6.30
CA PRO A 71 -10.65 27.96 -6.75
C PRO A 71 -9.94 28.38 -8.03
N SER A 72 -10.39 27.96 -9.16
CA SER A 72 -10.07 28.32 -10.54
C SER A 72 -9.88 27.07 -11.41
N GLY A 73 -10.89 26.49 -11.97
CA GLY A 73 -10.94 25.77 -13.26
C GLY A 73 -9.70 25.03 -13.81
N VAL A 74 -8.70 24.78 -12.99
CA VAL A 74 -7.49 24.06 -13.37
C VAL A 74 -7.75 22.59 -13.12
N HIS A 75 -7.96 21.83 -14.18
CA HIS A 75 -7.95 20.37 -14.08
C HIS A 75 -6.63 19.94 -13.43
N PRO A 76 -6.68 19.13 -12.38
CA PRO A 76 -5.48 18.69 -11.71
C PRO A 76 -4.54 17.97 -12.70
N ALA A 77 -3.27 18.34 -12.70
CA ALA A 77 -2.26 17.66 -13.50
C ALA A 77 -2.19 16.19 -13.09
N ALA A 78 -1.79 15.32 -14.01
CA ALA A 78 -1.45 13.95 -13.66
C ALA A 78 -0.27 13.94 -12.69
N MET A 79 -0.19 12.92 -11.84
CA MET A 79 0.99 12.72 -10.97
C MET A 79 2.28 12.76 -11.78
N LEU A 80 3.33 13.34 -11.20
CA LEU A 80 4.66 13.30 -11.79
C LEU A 80 5.14 11.85 -11.90
N THR A 81 5.76 11.53 -13.03
CA THR A 81 6.32 10.20 -13.29
C THR A 81 7.76 10.09 -12.76
N VAL A 82 8.20 8.88 -12.48
CA VAL A 82 9.60 8.58 -12.17
C VAL A 82 10.51 9.09 -13.31
N GLY A 83 11.59 9.77 -12.96
CA GLY A 83 12.50 10.44 -13.89
C GLY A 83 12.17 11.91 -14.17
N ALA A 84 10.98 12.38 -13.84
CA ALA A 84 10.63 13.80 -13.96
C ALA A 84 11.40 14.63 -12.93
N LYS A 85 11.71 15.88 -13.30
CA LYS A 85 12.23 16.85 -12.34
C LYS A 85 11.08 17.39 -11.51
N ALA A 86 11.16 17.29 -10.19
CA ALA A 86 10.20 17.82 -9.26
C ALA A 86 10.13 19.36 -9.38
N PRO A 87 8.94 19.96 -9.55
CA PRO A 87 8.74 21.40 -9.49
C PRO A 87 9.23 21.94 -8.15
N ASP A 88 9.96 23.06 -8.20
CA ASP A 88 10.40 23.73 -6.99
C ASP A 88 9.25 24.50 -6.33
N PHE A 89 9.30 24.64 -5.02
CA PHE A 89 8.30 25.39 -4.26
C PHE A 89 8.93 26.13 -3.07
N THR A 90 8.18 27.10 -2.59
CA THR A 90 8.41 27.79 -1.31
C THR A 90 7.11 27.81 -0.56
N LEU A 91 7.03 27.08 0.56
CA LEU A 91 5.82 26.96 1.36
C LEU A 91 6.11 27.24 2.84
N PRO A 92 5.19 27.91 3.55
CA PRO A 92 5.29 28.09 4.99
C PRO A 92 4.76 26.89 5.76
N THR A 93 5.23 26.72 6.99
CA THR A 93 4.50 25.98 8.03
C THR A 93 3.34 26.83 8.58
N VAL A 94 2.48 26.26 9.42
CA VAL A 94 1.42 27.00 10.12
C VAL A 94 1.95 28.12 11.02
N ASP A 95 3.21 28.03 11.47
CA ASP A 95 3.90 29.05 12.25
C ASP A 95 4.65 30.08 11.39
N GLY A 96 4.56 29.97 10.07
CA GLY A 96 5.14 30.92 9.13
C GLY A 96 6.60 30.67 8.74
N LYS A 97 7.25 29.60 9.26
CA LYS A 97 8.60 29.24 8.84
C LYS A 97 8.60 28.76 7.40
N GLN A 98 9.43 29.40 6.54
CA GLN A 98 9.49 29.08 5.11
C GLN A 98 10.42 27.90 4.84
N TYR A 99 9.98 27.04 3.92
CA TYR A 99 10.75 25.91 3.38
C TYR A 99 10.80 26.01 1.86
N HIS A 100 11.99 25.88 1.29
CA HIS A 100 12.24 25.85 -0.14
C HIS A 100 12.68 24.45 -0.52
N LEU A 101 12.08 23.79 -1.50
CA LEU A 101 12.53 22.46 -1.91
C LEU A 101 14.01 22.46 -2.33
N ALA A 102 14.46 23.53 -2.99
CA ALA A 102 15.85 23.68 -3.42
C ALA A 102 16.88 23.63 -2.27
N GLN A 103 16.51 23.96 -1.03
CA GLN A 103 17.44 23.91 0.13
C GLN A 103 17.89 22.48 0.48
N PHE A 104 17.17 21.47 0.00
CA PHE A 104 17.45 20.05 0.26
C PHE A 104 18.26 19.38 -0.86
N ARG A 105 18.78 20.15 -1.82
CA ARG A 105 19.66 19.61 -2.87
C ARG A 105 20.87 18.91 -2.25
N GLY A 106 21.23 17.75 -2.82
CA GLY A 106 22.26 16.86 -2.29
C GLY A 106 21.74 15.80 -1.31
N HIS A 107 20.47 15.87 -0.92
CA HIS A 107 19.83 14.95 0.00
C HIS A 107 18.60 14.30 -0.64
N PRO A 108 18.30 13.02 -0.33
CA PRO A 108 17.00 12.41 -0.70
C PRO A 108 15.88 13.12 0.05
N VAL A 109 14.74 13.32 -0.61
CA VAL A 109 13.57 13.97 -0.03
C VAL A 109 12.35 13.06 -0.16
N MET A 110 11.67 12.79 0.96
CA MET A 110 10.32 12.22 0.97
C MET A 110 9.32 13.38 1.05
N LEU A 111 8.40 13.43 0.08
CA LEU A 111 7.27 14.35 0.09
C LEU A 111 5.97 13.56 0.26
N GLU A 112 5.18 13.95 1.24
CA GLU A 112 3.79 13.52 1.39
C GLU A 112 2.86 14.69 1.09
N PHE A 113 1.86 14.48 0.24
CA PHE A 113 0.71 15.36 0.11
C PHE A 113 -0.46 14.70 0.82
N PHE A 114 -1.05 15.40 1.81
CA PHE A 114 -1.98 14.77 2.73
C PHE A 114 -3.15 15.68 3.13
N ALA A 115 -4.15 15.09 3.79
CA ALA A 115 -5.20 15.81 4.48
C ALA A 115 -5.26 15.37 5.95
N VAL A 116 -5.45 16.31 6.88
CA VAL A 116 -5.49 16.01 8.33
C VAL A 116 -6.61 15.03 8.72
N TRP A 117 -7.71 15.06 8.00
CA TRP A 117 -8.88 14.20 8.22
C TRP A 117 -8.76 12.81 7.58
N CYS A 118 -7.81 12.60 6.66
CA CYS A 118 -7.73 11.38 5.85
C CYS A 118 -7.20 10.19 6.67
N PRO A 119 -7.98 9.08 6.83
CA PRO A 119 -7.54 7.92 7.62
C PRO A 119 -6.27 7.26 7.07
N HIS A 120 -6.12 7.20 5.75
CA HIS A 120 -4.92 6.63 5.10
C HIS A 120 -3.66 7.46 5.35
N CYS A 121 -3.78 8.80 5.42
CA CYS A 121 -2.67 9.70 5.81
C CYS A 121 -2.30 9.50 7.29
N GLN A 122 -3.32 9.36 8.15
CA GLN A 122 -3.11 9.06 9.56
C GLN A 122 -2.37 7.73 9.76
N ALA A 123 -2.72 6.70 8.99
CA ALA A 123 -2.03 5.41 9.00
C ALA A 123 -0.59 5.50 8.46
N MET A 124 -0.33 6.38 7.46
CA MET A 124 1.01 6.59 6.91
C MET A 124 1.96 7.31 7.86
N ALA A 125 1.47 8.17 8.74
CA ALA A 125 2.31 8.98 9.62
C ALA A 125 3.34 8.15 10.44
N SER A 126 2.94 6.97 10.94
CA SER A 126 3.86 6.09 11.67
C SER A 126 4.99 5.54 10.81
N ARG A 127 4.71 5.23 9.54
CA ARG A 127 5.70 4.71 8.57
C ARG A 127 6.68 5.81 8.16
N LEU A 128 6.19 7.04 7.97
CA LEU A 128 7.03 8.19 7.67
C LEU A 128 7.92 8.58 8.85
N ASN A 129 7.39 8.54 10.08
CA ASN A 129 8.18 8.73 11.29
C ASN A 129 9.29 7.68 11.42
N GLN A 130 9.01 6.42 11.08
CA GLN A 130 10.03 5.36 11.07
C GLN A 130 11.09 5.62 10.01
N LEU A 131 10.70 6.01 8.78
CA LEU A 131 11.66 6.40 7.73
C LEU A 131 12.56 7.55 8.18
N ASP A 132 12.02 8.58 8.81
CA ASP A 132 12.80 9.69 9.36
C ASP A 132 13.87 9.22 10.33
N GLN A 133 13.53 8.29 11.22
CA GLN A 133 14.46 7.76 12.21
C GLN A 133 15.56 6.91 11.56
N ASP A 134 15.18 5.99 10.68
CA ASP A 134 16.07 4.99 10.09
C ASP A 134 17.01 5.59 9.03
N PHE A 135 16.55 6.60 8.29
CA PHE A 135 17.32 7.23 7.20
C PHE A 135 17.90 8.62 7.53
N LYS A 136 17.70 9.10 8.75
CA LYS A 136 18.29 10.38 9.21
C LYS A 136 19.80 10.43 9.01
N GLY A 137 20.51 9.33 9.33
CA GLY A 137 21.95 9.21 9.14
C GLY A 137 22.40 9.23 7.66
N GLN A 138 21.49 8.96 6.74
CA GLN A 138 21.70 9.02 5.29
C GLN A 138 21.25 10.36 4.69
N GLY A 139 20.81 11.30 5.53
CA GLY A 139 20.43 12.64 5.14
C GLY A 139 19.01 12.78 4.59
N LEU A 140 18.13 11.78 4.78
CA LEU A 140 16.72 11.89 4.36
C LEU A 140 16.08 13.15 4.95
N GLN A 141 15.36 13.88 4.12
CA GLN A 141 14.52 15.01 4.50
C GLN A 141 13.08 14.66 4.19
N THR A 142 12.21 14.65 5.20
CA THR A 142 10.77 14.42 5.00
C THR A 142 10.01 15.72 5.14
N LEU A 143 9.08 15.96 4.22
CA LEU A 143 8.18 17.10 4.21
C LEU A 143 6.76 16.62 3.95
N ALA A 144 5.82 17.05 4.77
CA ALA A 144 4.40 16.87 4.52
C ALA A 144 3.79 18.18 3.98
N VAL A 145 3.06 18.11 2.87
CA VAL A 145 2.35 19.24 2.27
C VAL A 145 0.86 19.06 2.48
N LEU A 146 0.25 19.96 3.21
CA LEU A 146 -1.20 19.96 3.42
C LEU A 146 -1.90 20.28 2.10
N ALA A 147 -2.59 19.28 1.57
CA ALA A 147 -3.16 19.27 0.23
C ALA A 147 -4.70 19.27 0.23
N ASN A 148 -5.34 19.63 1.34
CA ASN A 148 -6.79 19.73 1.43
C ASN A 148 -7.21 20.89 2.34
N PRO A 149 -8.26 21.69 1.96
CA PRO A 149 -8.65 22.87 2.70
C PRO A 149 -9.44 22.60 3.97
N TYR A 150 -9.90 21.37 4.20
CA TYR A 150 -10.84 21.06 5.28
C TYR A 150 -10.14 20.59 6.55
N GLY A 151 -10.72 20.94 7.69
CA GLY A 151 -10.24 20.57 9.01
C GLY A 151 -10.44 19.09 9.36
N LYS A 152 -9.98 18.70 10.53
CA LYS A 152 -9.93 17.30 10.99
C LYS A 152 -11.29 16.59 11.07
N ASP A 153 -12.39 17.34 11.21
CA ASP A 153 -13.73 16.79 11.38
C ASP A 153 -14.49 16.58 10.06
N TYR A 154 -13.85 16.88 8.92
CA TYR A 154 -14.46 16.77 7.59
C TYR A 154 -15.00 15.35 7.30
N GLU A 155 -14.19 14.32 7.46
CA GLU A 155 -14.59 12.95 7.17
C GLU A 155 -15.67 12.43 8.13
N SER A 156 -15.59 12.81 9.40
CA SER A 156 -16.48 12.30 10.45
C SER A 156 -17.85 13.00 10.52
N SER A 157 -17.93 14.28 10.17
CA SER A 157 -19.12 15.11 10.32
C SER A 157 -19.55 15.88 9.07
N GLY A 158 -18.74 15.84 7.99
CA GLY A 158 -18.95 16.66 6.81
C GLY A 158 -18.65 18.15 7.05
N ASP A 159 -17.92 18.49 8.11
CA ASP A 159 -17.54 19.88 8.40
C ASP A 159 -16.57 20.42 7.36
N THR A 160 -17.00 21.39 6.58
CA THR A 160 -16.24 22.03 5.52
C THR A 160 -15.48 23.27 5.96
N ARG A 161 -15.36 23.52 7.28
CA ARG A 161 -14.54 24.64 7.76
C ARG A 161 -13.11 24.52 7.28
N ALA A 162 -12.49 25.66 7.03
CA ALA A 162 -11.09 25.67 6.60
C ALA A 162 -10.18 25.08 7.68
N VAL A 163 -9.20 24.29 7.22
CA VAL A 163 -8.13 23.77 8.08
C VAL A 163 -7.35 24.93 8.69
N ASP A 164 -7.06 24.81 9.97
CA ASP A 164 -6.33 25.81 10.73
C ASP A 164 -5.13 25.24 11.49
N LYS A 165 -4.45 26.08 12.26
CA LYS A 165 -3.30 25.66 13.09
C LYS A 165 -3.69 24.60 14.12
N VAL A 166 -4.91 24.64 14.65
CA VAL A 166 -5.38 23.68 15.66
C VAL A 166 -5.46 22.28 15.05
N ASP A 167 -5.98 22.15 13.81
CA ASP A 167 -6.08 20.89 13.11
C ASP A 167 -4.70 20.28 12.79
N VAL A 168 -3.79 21.13 12.31
CA VAL A 168 -2.41 20.68 12.00
C VAL A 168 -1.71 20.25 13.29
N THR A 169 -1.78 21.03 14.35
CA THR A 169 -1.19 20.69 15.66
C THR A 169 -1.80 19.41 16.23
N TRP A 170 -3.13 19.23 16.08
CA TRP A 170 -3.80 17.99 16.47
C TRP A 170 -3.22 16.78 15.72
N PHE A 171 -3.06 16.88 14.39
CA PHE A 171 -2.50 15.80 13.57
C PHE A 171 -1.06 15.49 13.99
N GLU A 172 -0.20 16.50 14.06
CA GLU A 172 1.21 16.36 14.44
C GLU A 172 1.37 15.72 15.82
N THR A 173 0.57 16.16 16.80
CA THR A 173 0.62 15.65 18.17
C THR A 173 0.08 14.23 18.26
N THR A 174 -1.08 13.95 17.64
CA THR A 174 -1.76 12.66 17.71
C THR A 174 -0.93 11.56 17.06
N TYR A 175 -0.36 11.85 15.89
CA TYR A 175 0.42 10.89 15.11
C TYR A 175 1.94 11.03 15.28
N LYS A 176 2.36 11.91 16.21
CA LYS A 176 3.78 12.14 16.57
C LYS A 176 4.64 12.54 15.38
N VAL A 177 4.08 13.32 14.46
CA VAL A 177 4.79 13.79 13.26
C VAL A 177 5.91 14.74 13.68
N ALA A 178 7.16 14.40 13.30
CA ALA A 178 8.35 15.16 13.65
C ALA A 178 8.93 15.98 12.49
N HIS A 179 8.49 15.71 11.26
CA HIS A 179 8.90 16.44 10.07
C HIS A 179 8.00 17.68 9.83
N PRO A 180 8.47 18.67 9.07
CA PRO A 180 7.72 19.89 8.80
C PRO A 180 6.41 19.63 8.03
N THR A 181 5.32 20.22 8.51
CA THR A 181 4.03 20.30 7.82
C THR A 181 3.90 21.66 7.14
N LEU A 182 3.88 21.66 5.80
CA LEU A 182 3.82 22.83 4.95
C LEU A 182 2.40 23.10 4.47
N VAL A 183 2.04 24.38 4.29
CA VAL A 183 0.70 24.80 3.90
C VAL A 183 0.71 25.41 2.50
N ASP A 184 0.08 24.72 1.54
CA ASP A 184 -0.13 25.24 0.18
C ASP A 184 -1.50 25.91 0.05
N LYS A 185 -1.59 27.18 0.48
CA LYS A 185 -2.87 27.93 0.50
C LYS A 185 -3.48 28.14 -0.89
N HIS A 186 -2.69 28.05 -1.94
CA HIS A 186 -3.13 28.36 -3.31
C HIS A 186 -3.16 27.14 -4.22
N TRP A 187 -2.90 25.95 -3.69
CA TRP A 187 -2.89 24.67 -4.44
C TRP A 187 -1.87 24.62 -5.58
N THR A 188 -0.96 25.59 -5.64
CA THR A 188 0.03 25.69 -6.72
C THR A 188 0.93 24.46 -6.75
N THR A 189 1.44 24.06 -5.59
CA THR A 189 2.34 22.90 -5.47
C THR A 189 1.55 21.62 -5.62
N VAL A 190 0.38 21.49 -4.98
CA VAL A 190 -0.52 20.34 -5.11
C VAL A 190 -0.84 20.07 -6.58
N ASN A 191 -1.23 21.09 -7.33
CA ASN A 191 -1.53 20.99 -8.76
C ASN A 191 -0.29 20.64 -9.60
N ALA A 192 0.86 21.28 -9.32
CA ALA A 192 2.10 21.01 -10.05
C ALA A 192 2.61 19.57 -9.89
N TYR A 193 2.32 18.93 -8.76
CA TYR A 193 2.65 17.54 -8.49
C TYR A 193 1.53 16.57 -8.89
N GLY A 194 0.34 17.04 -9.25
CA GLY A 194 -0.82 16.21 -9.55
C GLY A 194 -1.30 15.40 -8.33
N ALA A 195 -1.14 15.95 -7.12
CA ALA A 195 -1.42 15.28 -5.87
C ALA A 195 -2.91 15.37 -5.49
N ASN A 196 -3.77 14.70 -6.26
CA ASN A 196 -5.23 14.77 -6.16
C ASN A 196 -5.86 13.67 -5.32
N ASN A 197 -5.10 12.66 -4.95
CA ASN A 197 -5.50 11.55 -4.08
C ASN A 197 -4.57 11.51 -2.87
N TYR A 198 -5.11 11.21 -1.68
CA TYR A 198 -4.35 11.24 -0.43
C TYR A 198 -4.19 9.87 0.20
N PRO A 199 -2.99 9.62 0.79
CA PRO A 199 -1.77 10.38 0.61
C PRO A 199 -1.21 10.23 -0.81
N ALA A 200 -0.56 11.29 -1.36
CA ALA A 200 0.31 11.17 -2.52
C ALA A 200 1.75 11.25 -2.04
N LEU A 201 2.58 10.30 -2.46
CA LEU A 201 3.94 10.12 -1.96
C LEU A 201 4.94 10.25 -3.11
N TYR A 202 6.02 11.00 -2.87
CA TYR A 202 7.13 11.13 -3.80
C TYR A 202 8.45 10.95 -3.05
N VAL A 203 9.38 10.21 -3.64
CA VAL A 203 10.77 10.20 -3.21
C VAL A 203 11.62 10.83 -4.30
N LEU A 204 12.36 11.86 -3.92
CA LEU A 204 13.25 12.61 -4.80
C LEU A 204 14.71 12.28 -4.45
N ASP A 205 15.58 12.23 -5.46
CA ASP A 205 17.01 12.20 -5.24
C ASP A 205 17.60 13.60 -4.93
N GLY A 206 18.90 13.65 -4.64
CA GLY A 206 19.62 14.89 -4.35
C GLY A 206 19.62 15.93 -5.47
N LYS A 207 19.28 15.54 -6.71
CA LYS A 207 19.08 16.45 -7.84
C LYS A 207 17.65 16.94 -7.97
N GLY A 208 16.73 16.40 -7.16
CA GLY A 208 15.29 16.67 -7.21
C GLY A 208 14.60 15.93 -8.35
N ILE A 209 15.11 14.78 -8.76
CA ILE A 209 14.46 13.92 -9.73
C ILE A 209 13.58 12.92 -8.98
N VAL A 210 12.35 12.73 -9.43
CA VAL A 210 11.41 11.75 -8.88
C VAL A 210 11.97 10.36 -9.09
N ARG A 211 12.17 9.60 -8.01
CA ARG A 211 12.62 8.21 -8.02
C ARG A 211 11.50 7.24 -7.65
N TYR A 212 10.49 7.73 -6.97
CA TYR A 212 9.29 6.99 -6.63
C TYR A 212 8.09 7.95 -6.57
N ALA A 213 6.92 7.51 -7.04
CA ALA A 213 5.68 8.26 -7.00
C ALA A 213 4.50 7.30 -6.88
N THR A 214 3.62 7.52 -5.91
CA THR A 214 2.45 6.67 -5.66
C THR A 214 1.37 7.40 -4.88
N THR A 215 0.19 6.78 -4.76
CA THR A 215 -0.91 7.25 -3.90
C THR A 215 -1.42 6.13 -3.01
N GLY A 216 -1.99 6.48 -1.87
CA GLY A 216 -2.52 5.53 -0.90
C GLY A 216 -1.49 5.02 0.09
N GLU A 217 -1.88 4.00 0.87
CA GLU A 217 -1.00 3.39 1.85
C GLU A 217 0.00 2.44 1.19
N HIS A 218 1.27 2.57 1.59
CA HIS A 218 2.34 1.69 1.15
C HIS A 218 3.10 1.09 2.35
N PRO A 219 3.56 -0.15 2.24
CA PRO A 219 4.29 -0.79 3.32
C PRO A 219 5.68 -0.16 3.50
N TYR A 220 6.15 -0.11 4.74
CA TYR A 220 7.46 0.45 5.08
C TYR A 220 8.64 -0.07 4.22
N PRO A 221 8.78 -1.39 3.93
CA PRO A 221 9.90 -1.87 3.12
C PRO A 221 9.96 -1.24 1.73
N GLU A 222 8.83 -1.05 1.07
CA GLU A 222 8.75 -0.43 -0.26
C GLU A 222 9.25 1.02 -0.23
N LEU A 223 8.84 1.78 0.78
CA LEU A 223 9.27 3.16 0.96
C LEU A 223 10.76 3.25 1.33
N ALA A 224 11.25 2.34 2.16
CA ALA A 224 12.66 2.24 2.53
C ALA A 224 13.55 1.91 1.31
N ASP A 225 13.11 1.01 0.44
CA ASP A 225 13.80 0.69 -0.81
C ASP A 225 13.84 1.91 -1.75
N ALA A 226 12.74 2.63 -1.86
CA ALA A 226 12.67 3.86 -2.66
C ALA A 226 13.62 4.95 -2.14
N VAL A 227 13.68 5.16 -0.82
CA VAL A 227 14.62 6.11 -0.20
C VAL A 227 16.06 5.67 -0.41
N THR A 228 16.37 4.39 -0.25
CA THR A 228 17.71 3.84 -0.48
C THR A 228 18.16 4.07 -1.93
N ALA A 229 17.29 3.79 -2.90
CA ALA A 229 17.57 4.04 -4.32
C ALA A 229 17.80 5.53 -4.62
N ALA A 230 17.00 6.41 -4.03
CA ALA A 230 17.13 7.86 -4.19
C ALA A 230 18.43 8.39 -3.57
N ALA A 231 18.84 7.89 -2.40
CA ALA A 231 20.09 8.26 -1.74
C ALA A 231 21.34 7.82 -2.53
N ALA A 232 21.26 6.68 -3.25
CA ALA A 232 22.33 6.17 -4.10
C ALA A 232 22.45 6.89 -5.46
N ALA A 233 21.42 7.61 -5.91
CA ALA A 233 21.37 8.30 -7.19
C ALA A 233 22.16 9.61 -7.15
N LYS A 234 23.43 9.57 -7.60
CA LYS A 234 24.35 10.73 -7.66
C LYS A 234 24.16 11.56 -8.93
#